data_9b4b1852ef727bdbe7234e7ee58a7a60
#
_entry.id   9b4b1852ef727bdbe7234e7ee58a7a60
#
_cell.length_a   1.000
_cell.length_b   1.000
_cell.length_c   1.000
_cell.angle_alpha   90.00
_cell.angle_beta   90.00
_cell.angle_gamma   90.00
#
_symmetry.space_group_name_H-M   'P 1'
#
loop_
_entity.id
_entity.type
_entity.pdbx_description
1 polymer ?
#
loop_
_entity_poly.entity_id
_entity_poly.type
_entity_poly.pdbx_seq_one_letter_code
_entity_poly.pdbx_strand_id
1 'polypeptide(L)'
;MKKIILILAFSNIAFTQNIKSTNAVNKVLDNLHFYAAEANAKKYIDLFADDAVFFGTDISERWPKVEFSKYATDRMSSGTGWTYFMKERNIYFSNDDKTAWFDEILTNKGYGEFRGTGVLKIVDTQWKIVQYNLLLPIPNNLMKKYAFEIKAFYEQKRNATIVK
;
A
#
# COMPACT_ATOMS: atom_id res chain seq x y z
N MET A 1 48.19 -12.66 2.59
CA MET A 1 47.34 -11.68 3.31
C MET A 1 46.54 -10.70 2.43
N LYS A 2 46.64 -10.69 1.08
CA LYS A 2 45.89 -9.77 0.22
C LYS A 2 44.46 -10.24 -0.18
N LYS A 3 44.09 -11.51 0.05
CA LYS A 3 42.76 -12.04 -0.35
C LYS A 3 41.62 -11.79 0.63
N ILE A 4 41.91 -11.46 1.91
CA ILE A 4 40.88 -11.28 2.95
C ILE A 4 40.24 -9.89 2.89
N ILE A 5 40.96 -8.88 2.40
CA ILE A 5 40.46 -7.48 2.33
C ILE A 5 39.38 -7.32 1.24
N LEU A 6 39.46 -8.11 0.16
CA LEU A 6 38.50 -8.02 -0.96
C LEU A 6 37.12 -8.56 -0.60
N ILE A 7 37.02 -9.57 0.25
CA ILE A 7 35.76 -10.19 0.69
C ILE A 7 34.97 -9.26 1.63
N LEU A 8 35.68 -8.53 2.50
CA LEU A 8 35.03 -7.55 3.40
C LEU A 8 34.49 -6.32 2.67
N ALA A 9 35.12 -5.91 1.56
CA ALA A 9 34.61 -4.79 0.76
C ALA A 9 33.31 -5.13 0.02
N PHE A 10 33.16 -6.36 -0.49
CA PHE A 10 31.92 -6.82 -1.17
C PHE A 10 30.73 -6.93 -0.20
N SER A 11 30.94 -7.45 0.99
CA SER A 11 29.87 -7.56 1.99
C SER A 11 29.37 -6.18 2.47
N ASN A 12 30.26 -5.22 2.60
CA ASN A 12 29.89 -3.86 3.00
C ASN A 12 29.12 -3.10 1.92
N ILE A 13 29.44 -3.30 0.64
CA ILE A 13 28.74 -2.67 -0.49
C ILE A 13 27.30 -3.23 -0.57
N ALA A 14 27.11 -4.55 -0.51
CA ALA A 14 25.81 -5.17 -0.55
C ALA A 14 24.91 -4.75 0.62
N PHE A 15 25.46 -4.68 1.83
CA PHE A 15 24.74 -4.23 3.03
C PHE A 15 24.32 -2.75 2.91
N THR A 16 25.21 -1.89 2.44
CA THR A 16 24.93 -0.45 2.25
C THR A 16 23.89 -0.22 1.16
N GLN A 17 23.89 -1.00 0.09
CA GLN A 17 22.92 -0.90 -0.99
C GLN A 17 21.52 -1.34 -0.52
N ASN A 18 21.43 -2.41 0.25
CA ASN A 18 20.16 -2.90 0.81
C ASN A 18 19.53 -1.85 1.76
N ILE A 19 20.33 -1.25 2.64
CA ILE A 19 19.85 -0.17 3.54
C ILE A 19 19.31 1.03 2.74
N LYS A 20 19.99 1.44 1.67
CA LYS A 20 19.52 2.53 0.81
C LYS A 20 18.20 2.20 0.13
N SER A 21 18.03 0.97 -0.34
CA SER A 21 16.79 0.50 -0.96
C SER A 21 15.65 0.48 0.04
N THR A 22 15.87 -0.04 1.25
CA THR A 22 14.87 -0.05 2.33
C THR A 22 14.43 1.37 2.72
N ASN A 23 15.37 2.30 2.90
CA ASN A 23 15.06 3.69 3.22
C ASN A 23 14.30 4.39 2.09
N ALA A 24 14.64 4.08 0.83
CA ALA A 24 13.96 4.65 -0.32
C ALA A 24 12.50 4.17 -0.42
N VAL A 25 12.26 2.88 -0.21
CA VAL A 25 10.90 2.30 -0.17
C VAL A 25 10.11 2.85 1.01
N ASN A 26 10.69 2.91 2.23
CA ASN A 26 10.06 3.53 3.39
C ASN A 26 9.62 4.95 3.09
N LYS A 27 10.49 5.76 2.46
CA LYS A 27 10.14 7.13 2.11
C LYS A 27 8.93 7.24 1.18
N VAL A 28 8.80 6.34 0.21
CA VAL A 28 7.61 6.31 -0.68
C VAL A 28 6.36 6.01 0.13
N LEU A 29 6.40 5.00 1.01
CA LEU A 29 5.26 4.58 1.83
C LEU A 29 4.90 5.61 2.92
N ASP A 30 5.88 6.26 3.51
CA ASP A 30 5.64 7.38 4.46
C ASP A 30 4.99 8.57 3.74
N ASN A 31 5.47 8.90 2.55
CA ASN A 31 4.86 9.93 1.71
C ASN A 31 3.43 9.56 1.27
N LEU A 32 3.13 8.28 1.06
CA LEU A 32 1.77 7.82 0.75
C LEU A 32 0.81 8.25 1.86
N HIS A 33 1.11 7.93 3.11
CA HIS A 33 0.27 8.30 4.25
C HIS A 33 0.27 9.80 4.52
N PHE A 34 1.43 10.44 4.38
CA PHE A 34 1.55 11.88 4.59
C PHE A 34 0.72 12.67 3.56
N TYR A 35 0.88 12.40 2.26
CA TYR A 35 0.13 13.13 1.23
C TYR A 35 -1.36 12.81 1.25
N ALA A 36 -1.74 11.59 1.66
CA ALA A 36 -3.14 11.26 1.91
C ALA A 36 -3.73 12.11 3.04
N ALA A 37 -3.03 12.25 4.17
CA ALA A 37 -3.47 13.05 5.30
C ALA A 37 -3.57 14.55 4.97
N GLU A 38 -2.60 15.07 4.18
CA GLU A 38 -2.58 16.45 3.70
C GLU A 38 -3.55 16.75 2.54
N ALA A 39 -4.34 15.75 2.11
CA ALA A 39 -5.24 15.86 0.94
C ALA A 39 -4.52 16.34 -0.33
N ASN A 40 -3.22 16.00 -0.49
CA ASN A 40 -2.42 16.38 -1.64
C ASN A 40 -2.52 15.33 -2.75
N ALA A 41 -3.64 15.35 -3.47
CA ALA A 41 -3.96 14.37 -4.50
C ALA A 41 -2.85 14.20 -5.53
N LYS A 42 -2.28 15.29 -6.02
CA LYS A 42 -1.22 15.23 -7.04
C LYS A 42 -0.02 14.45 -6.55
N LYS A 43 0.57 14.83 -5.41
CA LYS A 43 1.76 14.15 -4.87
C LYS A 43 1.45 12.71 -4.44
N TYR A 44 0.23 12.46 -3.95
CA TYR A 44 -0.24 11.12 -3.59
C TYR A 44 -0.27 10.19 -4.82
N ILE A 45 -0.90 10.61 -5.91
CA ILE A 45 -1.02 9.83 -7.14
C ILE A 45 0.33 9.67 -7.87
N ASP A 46 1.21 10.66 -7.79
CA ASP A 46 2.55 10.61 -8.38
C ASP A 46 3.45 9.50 -7.76
N LEU A 47 3.09 8.95 -6.61
CA LEU A 47 3.79 7.81 -6.00
C LEU A 47 3.51 6.48 -6.73
N PHE A 48 2.43 6.39 -7.49
CA PHE A 48 2.00 5.18 -8.19
C PHE A 48 2.57 5.13 -9.61
N ALA A 49 2.97 3.92 -10.04
CA ALA A 49 3.30 3.64 -11.43
C ALA A 49 2.06 3.76 -12.32
N ASP A 50 2.23 3.91 -13.64
CA ASP A 50 1.11 4.12 -14.56
C ASP A 50 0.21 2.89 -14.69
N ASP A 51 0.77 1.69 -14.53
CA ASP A 51 0.08 0.40 -14.53
C ASP A 51 -0.38 -0.06 -13.13
N ALA A 52 -0.33 0.82 -12.13
CA ALA A 52 -0.64 0.47 -10.75
C ALA A 52 -2.12 0.12 -10.55
N VAL A 53 -2.35 -0.75 -9.57
CA VAL A 53 -3.68 -1.13 -9.10
C VAL A 53 -3.80 -0.86 -7.60
N PHE A 54 -4.86 -0.18 -7.21
CA PHE A 54 -5.24 0.04 -5.81
C PHE A 54 -6.42 -0.87 -5.45
N PHE A 55 -6.35 -1.51 -4.30
CA PHE A 55 -7.46 -2.25 -3.69
C PHE A 55 -7.85 -1.55 -2.39
N GLY A 56 -9.09 -1.10 -2.31
CA GLY A 56 -9.66 -0.56 -1.10
C GLY A 56 -10.24 -1.65 -0.20
N THR A 57 -11.01 -1.23 0.80
CA THR A 57 -11.57 -2.13 1.81
C THR A 57 -12.84 -2.87 1.37
N ASP A 58 -13.52 -2.40 0.33
CA ASP A 58 -14.67 -3.09 -0.28
C ASP A 58 -14.20 -3.98 -1.44
N ILE A 59 -14.84 -5.15 -1.60
CA ILE A 59 -14.51 -6.11 -2.68
C ILE A 59 -14.66 -5.52 -4.08
N SER A 60 -15.49 -4.51 -4.26
CA SER A 60 -15.67 -3.78 -5.52
C SER A 60 -14.59 -2.74 -5.80
N GLU A 61 -13.79 -2.40 -4.80
CA GLU A 61 -12.77 -1.36 -4.87
C GLU A 61 -11.45 -1.89 -5.43
N ARG A 62 -11.47 -2.30 -6.70
CA ARG A 62 -10.28 -2.62 -7.49
C ARG A 62 -10.13 -1.60 -8.59
N TRP A 63 -9.25 -0.63 -8.39
CA TRP A 63 -9.06 0.50 -9.30
C TRP A 63 -7.71 0.47 -10.00
N PRO A 64 -7.66 0.43 -11.35
CA PRO A 64 -6.50 0.90 -12.09
C PRO A 64 -6.16 2.34 -11.72
N LYS A 65 -4.89 2.74 -11.86
CA LYS A 65 -4.41 4.07 -11.46
C LYS A 65 -5.28 5.21 -12.00
N VAL A 66 -5.74 5.13 -13.25
CA VAL A 66 -6.57 6.19 -13.87
C VAL A 66 -7.86 6.41 -13.09
N GLU A 67 -8.58 5.33 -12.77
CA GLU A 67 -9.82 5.39 -12.00
C GLU A 67 -9.56 5.82 -10.55
N PHE A 68 -8.52 5.24 -9.93
CA PHE A 68 -8.11 5.61 -8.58
C PHE A 68 -7.70 7.09 -8.48
N SER A 69 -7.01 7.62 -9.49
CA SER A 69 -6.61 9.03 -9.54
C SER A 69 -7.83 9.96 -9.51
N LYS A 70 -8.86 9.63 -10.26
CA LYS A 70 -10.10 10.41 -10.26
C LYS A 70 -10.75 10.37 -8.88
N TYR A 71 -10.95 9.18 -8.32
CA TYR A 71 -11.56 9.00 -7.00
C TYR A 71 -10.78 9.75 -5.91
N ALA A 72 -9.45 9.61 -5.87
CA ALA A 72 -8.61 10.26 -4.88
C ALA A 72 -8.63 11.79 -5.03
N THR A 73 -8.60 12.30 -6.27
CA THR A 73 -8.67 13.73 -6.54
C THR A 73 -10.03 14.31 -6.11
N ASP A 74 -11.12 13.67 -6.47
CA ASP A 74 -12.47 14.08 -6.06
C ASP A 74 -12.61 14.09 -4.53
N ARG A 75 -12.13 13.04 -3.86
CA ARG A 75 -12.15 12.95 -2.39
C ARG A 75 -11.32 14.03 -1.72
N MET A 76 -10.12 14.30 -2.22
CA MET A 76 -9.18 15.26 -1.63
C MET A 76 -9.50 16.73 -2.00
N SER A 77 -10.35 16.98 -3.01
CA SER A 77 -10.74 18.33 -3.44
C SER A 77 -11.44 19.14 -2.34
N SER A 78 -12.08 18.44 -1.38
CA SER A 78 -12.70 19.05 -0.20
C SER A 78 -11.71 19.42 0.92
N GLY A 79 -10.40 19.19 0.72
CA GLY A 79 -9.38 19.34 1.75
C GLY A 79 -9.35 18.21 2.78
N THR A 80 -10.05 17.11 2.51
CA THR A 80 -10.13 15.95 3.42
C THR A 80 -9.62 14.69 2.72
N GLY A 81 -8.52 14.14 3.22
CA GLY A 81 -7.97 12.88 2.73
C GLY A 81 -8.17 11.71 3.71
N TRP A 82 -7.21 10.81 3.74
CA TRP A 82 -7.21 9.65 4.63
C TRP A 82 -6.05 9.76 5.62
N THR A 83 -6.33 9.59 6.90
CA THR A 83 -5.29 9.65 7.94
C THR A 83 -5.07 8.27 8.53
N TYR A 84 -3.91 7.71 8.23
CA TYR A 84 -3.40 6.47 8.79
C TYR A 84 -2.04 6.73 9.44
N PHE A 85 -1.82 6.10 10.60
CA PHE A 85 -0.55 6.14 11.30
C PHE A 85 0.10 4.75 11.24
N MET A 86 1.28 4.66 10.68
CA MET A 86 2.04 3.42 10.59
C MET A 86 2.56 3.03 11.98
N LYS A 87 2.28 1.80 12.41
CA LYS A 87 2.78 1.18 13.65
C LYS A 87 3.97 0.28 13.40
N GLU A 88 3.87 -0.54 12.37
CA GLU A 88 4.87 -1.54 12.02
C GLU A 88 4.90 -1.67 10.50
N ARG A 89 6.08 -1.91 9.93
CA ARG A 89 6.26 -2.18 8.50
C ARG A 89 7.41 -3.14 8.27
N ASN A 90 7.18 -4.13 7.45
CA ASN A 90 8.17 -5.09 6.97
C ASN A 90 8.34 -4.94 5.46
N ILE A 91 9.58 -4.86 4.98
CA ILE A 91 9.90 -4.68 3.56
C ILE A 91 10.85 -5.79 3.13
N TYR A 92 10.55 -6.39 2.00
CA TYR A 92 11.31 -7.46 1.38
C TYR A 92 11.66 -7.09 -0.04
N PHE A 93 12.75 -7.65 -0.58
CA PHE A 93 13.25 -7.34 -1.92
C PHE A 93 13.43 -8.59 -2.77
N SER A 94 13.26 -8.44 -4.08
CA SER A 94 13.71 -9.44 -5.05
C SER A 94 15.24 -9.54 -5.09
N ASN A 95 15.76 -10.64 -5.62
CA ASN A 95 17.20 -10.89 -5.69
C ASN A 95 17.98 -9.84 -6.51
N ASP A 96 17.30 -9.12 -7.40
CA ASP A 96 17.88 -8.06 -8.22
C ASP A 96 17.66 -6.65 -7.64
N ASP A 97 17.06 -6.55 -6.43
CA ASP A 97 16.73 -5.31 -5.73
C ASP A 97 15.86 -4.32 -6.53
N LYS A 98 15.13 -4.78 -7.57
CA LYS A 98 14.29 -3.91 -8.41
C LYS A 98 12.82 -3.99 -8.11
N THR A 99 12.40 -4.97 -7.31
CA THR A 99 11.04 -5.14 -6.83
C THR A 99 11.08 -5.25 -5.31
N ALA A 100 10.20 -4.55 -4.63
CA ALA A 100 9.98 -4.67 -3.20
C ALA A 100 8.51 -5.03 -2.95
N TRP A 101 8.26 -5.85 -1.93
CA TRP A 101 6.93 -6.04 -1.38
C TRP A 101 6.96 -5.75 0.11
N PHE A 102 5.82 -5.38 0.64
CA PHE A 102 5.72 -5.00 2.05
C PHE A 102 4.39 -5.41 2.65
N ASP A 103 4.38 -5.48 3.96
CA ASP A 103 3.20 -5.41 4.79
C ASP A 103 3.38 -4.35 5.87
N GLU A 104 2.28 -3.73 6.28
CA GLU A 104 2.29 -2.75 7.35
C GLU A 104 1.01 -2.82 8.21
N ILE A 105 1.16 -2.51 9.49
CA ILE A 105 0.05 -2.28 10.40
C ILE A 105 -0.15 -0.78 10.55
N LEU A 106 -1.37 -0.36 10.28
CA LEU A 106 -1.79 1.03 10.32
C LEU A 106 -2.86 1.23 11.38
N THR A 107 -2.95 2.42 11.95
CA THR A 107 -4.08 2.81 12.80
C THR A 107 -4.84 3.98 12.20
N ASN A 108 -6.17 3.92 12.34
CA ASN A 108 -7.08 5.01 12.02
C ASN A 108 -7.95 5.32 13.24
N LYS A 109 -8.16 6.61 13.55
CA LYS A 109 -8.89 7.01 14.76
C LYS A 109 -10.36 6.53 14.80
N GLY A 110 -10.99 6.41 13.64
CA GLY A 110 -12.41 6.03 13.55
C GLY A 110 -12.65 4.53 13.49
N TYR A 111 -11.72 3.77 12.89
CA TYR A 111 -11.94 2.37 12.54
C TYR A 111 -10.96 1.39 13.17
N GLY A 112 -9.92 1.88 13.88
CA GLY A 112 -8.94 1.01 14.54
C GLY A 112 -7.81 0.58 13.64
N GLU A 113 -7.46 -0.71 13.65
CA GLU A 113 -6.26 -1.24 12.97
C GLU A 113 -6.57 -1.76 11.57
N PHE A 114 -5.70 -1.39 10.64
CA PHE A 114 -5.72 -1.82 9.25
C PHE A 114 -4.43 -2.58 8.91
N ARG A 115 -4.47 -3.32 7.81
CA ARG A 115 -3.29 -3.87 7.16
C ARG A 115 -3.15 -3.27 5.77
N GLY A 116 -1.99 -2.64 5.52
CA GLY A 116 -1.54 -2.31 4.18
C GLY A 116 -0.62 -3.40 3.66
N THR A 117 -0.77 -3.79 2.40
CA THR A 117 0.19 -4.64 1.70
C THR A 117 0.38 -4.14 0.28
N GLY A 118 1.53 -4.40 -0.32
CA GLY A 118 1.71 -3.97 -1.69
C GLY A 118 3.07 -4.32 -2.29
N VAL A 119 3.23 -3.84 -3.50
CA VAL A 119 4.44 -4.06 -4.31
C VAL A 119 4.90 -2.73 -4.87
N LEU A 120 6.21 -2.49 -4.81
CA LEU A 120 6.88 -1.38 -5.47
C LEU A 120 7.88 -1.91 -6.50
N LYS A 121 8.11 -1.14 -7.55
CA LYS A 121 9.16 -1.40 -8.55
C LYS A 121 9.94 -0.12 -8.81
N ILE A 122 11.18 -0.29 -9.30
CA ILE A 122 11.94 0.84 -9.85
C ILE A 122 11.42 1.13 -11.25
N VAL A 123 10.89 2.34 -11.44
CA VAL A 123 10.45 2.90 -12.73
C VAL A 123 11.24 4.20 -12.93
N ASP A 124 11.98 4.32 -14.03
CA ASP A 124 12.81 5.51 -14.33
C ASP A 124 13.68 5.96 -13.15
N THR A 125 14.38 5.01 -12.53
CA THR A 125 15.27 5.22 -11.36
C THR A 125 14.57 5.55 -10.04
N GLN A 126 13.24 5.59 -9.98
CA GLN A 126 12.47 5.88 -8.79
C GLN A 126 11.63 4.68 -8.34
N TRP A 127 11.51 4.46 -7.05
CA TRP A 127 10.55 3.52 -6.50
C TRP A 127 9.12 4.03 -6.70
N LYS A 128 8.28 3.23 -7.34
CA LYS A 128 6.84 3.50 -7.55
C LYS A 128 6.00 2.33 -7.04
N ILE A 129 4.85 2.65 -6.48
CA ILE A 129 3.86 1.66 -6.05
C ILE A 129 3.19 1.10 -7.31
N VAL A 130 3.23 -0.22 -7.51
CA VAL A 130 2.51 -0.91 -8.58
C VAL A 130 1.28 -1.64 -8.08
N GLN A 131 1.24 -1.94 -6.78
CA GLN A 131 0.05 -2.48 -6.13
C GLN A 131 0.01 -1.99 -4.69
N TYR A 132 -1.16 -1.56 -4.25
CA TYR A 132 -1.47 -1.31 -2.84
C TYR A 132 -2.81 -1.96 -2.49
N ASN A 133 -2.88 -2.62 -1.36
CA ASN A 133 -4.08 -3.23 -0.83
C ASN A 133 -4.28 -2.80 0.61
N LEU A 134 -5.40 -2.17 0.91
CA LEU A 134 -5.79 -1.74 2.25
C LEU A 134 -6.90 -2.67 2.77
N LEU A 135 -6.66 -3.28 3.91
CA LEU A 135 -7.56 -4.24 4.53
C LEU A 135 -7.95 -3.81 5.94
N LEU A 136 -9.21 -4.01 6.30
CA LEU A 136 -9.67 -4.02 7.69
C LEU A 136 -9.75 -5.48 8.17
N PRO A 137 -8.75 -5.98 8.91
CA PRO A 137 -8.72 -7.39 9.34
C PRO A 137 -9.84 -7.68 10.32
N ILE A 138 -10.54 -8.78 10.11
CA ILE A 138 -11.57 -9.26 11.04
C ILE A 138 -10.92 -10.26 12.00
N PRO A 139 -10.98 -10.05 13.33
CA PRO A 139 -10.52 -11.04 14.31
C PRO A 139 -11.23 -12.38 14.13
N ASN A 140 -10.48 -13.49 14.27
CA ASN A 140 -11.01 -14.84 14.05
C ASN A 140 -12.28 -15.13 14.87
N ASN A 141 -12.35 -14.63 16.10
CA ASN A 141 -13.51 -14.81 16.99
C ASN A 141 -14.78 -14.10 16.46
N LEU A 142 -14.63 -13.10 15.60
CA LEU A 142 -15.72 -12.32 15.01
C LEU A 142 -16.01 -12.74 13.56
N MET A 143 -15.14 -13.54 12.96
CA MET A 143 -15.20 -13.92 11.54
C MET A 143 -16.57 -14.49 11.15
N LYS A 144 -17.09 -15.45 11.91
CA LYS A 144 -18.37 -16.09 11.61
C LYS A 144 -19.52 -15.08 11.58
N LYS A 145 -19.58 -14.19 12.59
CA LYS A 145 -20.62 -13.16 12.69
C LYS A 145 -20.60 -12.24 11.47
N TYR A 146 -19.47 -11.61 11.22
CA TYR A 146 -19.36 -10.63 10.13
C TYR A 146 -19.42 -11.27 8.73
N ALA A 147 -18.96 -12.51 8.56
CA ALA A 147 -19.14 -13.22 7.30
C ALA A 147 -20.63 -13.40 6.92
N PHE A 148 -21.50 -13.71 7.89
CA PHE A 148 -22.94 -13.78 7.65
C PHE A 148 -23.55 -12.42 7.30
N GLU A 149 -23.18 -11.36 8.02
CA GLU A 149 -23.67 -10.01 7.77
C GLU A 149 -23.23 -9.50 6.39
N ILE A 150 -21.96 -9.68 6.04
CA ILE A 150 -21.40 -9.31 4.73
C ILE A 150 -22.08 -10.10 3.60
N LYS A 151 -22.26 -11.40 3.77
CA LYS A 151 -22.95 -12.24 2.79
C LYS A 151 -24.38 -11.75 2.54
N ALA A 152 -25.15 -11.51 3.61
CA ALA A 152 -26.52 -11.00 3.52
C ALA A 152 -26.59 -9.64 2.81
N PHE A 153 -25.66 -8.73 3.13
CA PHE A 153 -25.55 -7.42 2.48
C PHE A 153 -25.37 -7.53 0.96
N TYR A 154 -24.45 -8.38 0.50
CA TYR A 154 -24.21 -8.55 -0.93
C TYR A 154 -25.34 -9.31 -1.64
N GLU A 155 -26.04 -10.23 -0.98
CA GLU A 155 -27.24 -10.88 -1.52
C GLU A 155 -28.36 -9.89 -1.74
N GLN A 156 -28.64 -9.02 -0.78
CA GLN A 156 -29.63 -7.94 -0.91
C GLN A 156 -29.28 -6.98 -2.05
N LYS A 157 -28.02 -6.57 -2.17
CA LYS A 157 -27.54 -5.68 -3.23
C LYS A 157 -27.72 -6.30 -4.62
N ARG A 158 -27.42 -7.62 -4.79
CA ARG A 158 -27.64 -8.33 -6.06
C ARG A 158 -29.12 -8.40 -6.43
N ASN A 159 -29.99 -8.74 -5.48
CA ASN A 159 -31.43 -8.84 -5.71
C ASN A 159 -32.03 -7.47 -6.10
N ALA A 160 -31.61 -6.38 -5.49
CA ALA A 160 -32.04 -5.04 -5.82
C ALA A 160 -31.61 -4.59 -7.24
N THR A 161 -30.54 -5.18 -7.80
CA THR A 161 -30.05 -4.87 -9.16
C THR A 161 -30.81 -5.67 -10.24
N ILE A 162 -31.35 -6.83 -9.90
CA ILE A 162 -32.10 -7.70 -10.86
C ILE A 162 -33.55 -7.19 -11.07
N VAL A 163 -34.08 -6.42 -10.12
CA VAL A 163 -35.48 -5.90 -10.16
C VAL A 163 -35.58 -4.56 -10.90
N LYS A 164 -34.50 -4.01 -11.38
CA LYS A 164 -34.45 -2.82 -12.25
C LYS A 164 -34.21 -3.18 -13.72
#